data_cfcfe5a57092f74085d36533cc73ab03
#
_entry.id   cfcfe5a57092f74085d36533cc73ab03
#
_cell.length_a   1.000
_cell.length_b   1.000
_cell.length_c   1.000
_cell.angle_alpha   90.00
_cell.angle_beta   90.00
_cell.angle_gamma   90.00
#
_symmetry.space_group_name_H-M   'P 1'
#
loop_
_entity.id
_entity.type
_entity.pdbx_description
1 polymer ?
#
loop_
_entity_poly.entity_id
_entity_poly.type
_entity_poly.pdbx_seq_one_letter_code
_entity_poly.pdbx_strand_id
1 'polypeptide(L)'
;VPSPWVLKPRSEASAMGIRKLHESEQLWRALDQLGDTQSYFVLEQFVPGDVFHVDSLVNDGAPVFAYPSVYARPPMNVYHEGGVFGSRTLDRSSALAQGLLEINKRTLKALGMGHGANHAEFIRGHADGELYFLECAARVGGANIAEMVEHASGVNLWAEWARIEEAFITGRSYAAPAS
;
A
#
# COMPACT_ATOMS: atom_id res chain seq x y z
N VAL A 1 -4.72 -19.92 9.50
CA VAL A 1 -4.17 -18.62 9.93
C VAL A 1 -4.53 -18.42 11.40
N PRO A 2 -3.57 -18.15 12.32
CA PRO A 2 -3.86 -17.92 13.74
C PRO A 2 -4.61 -16.61 13.99
N SER A 3 -5.37 -16.55 15.10
CA SER A 3 -6.03 -15.30 15.55
C SER A 3 -5.00 -14.34 16.22
N PRO A 4 -5.32 -13.05 16.34
CA PRO A 4 -6.50 -12.38 15.82
C PRO A 4 -6.46 -12.22 14.29
N TRP A 5 -7.66 -12.08 13.69
CA TRP A 5 -7.81 -11.95 12.25
C TRP A 5 -8.28 -10.56 11.84
N VAL A 6 -8.03 -10.24 10.58
CA VAL A 6 -8.63 -9.12 9.87
C VAL A 6 -9.47 -9.68 8.72
N LEU A 7 -10.77 -9.40 8.74
CA LEU A 7 -11.67 -9.64 7.62
C LEU A 7 -11.88 -8.33 6.90
N LYS A 8 -11.42 -8.23 5.65
CA LYS A 8 -11.46 -6.98 4.88
C LYS A 8 -12.04 -7.18 3.47
N PRO A 9 -12.74 -6.18 2.90
CA PRO A 9 -13.10 -6.18 1.50
C PRO A 9 -11.85 -6.24 0.62
N ARG A 10 -11.97 -6.88 -0.55
CA ARG A 10 -10.86 -7.04 -1.50
C ARG A 10 -10.63 -5.81 -2.39
N SER A 11 -11.60 -4.89 -2.49
CA SER A 11 -11.59 -3.78 -3.45
C SER A 11 -12.03 -2.43 -2.88
N GLU A 12 -12.09 -2.30 -1.56
CA GLU A 12 -12.41 -1.03 -0.89
C GLU A 12 -11.16 -0.23 -0.55
N ALA A 13 -11.35 1.03 -0.15
CA ALA A 13 -10.28 1.94 0.26
C ALA A 13 -10.56 2.54 1.65
N SER A 14 -9.55 3.18 2.25
CA SER A 14 -9.67 3.94 3.51
C SER A 14 -10.12 3.10 4.72
N ALA A 15 -9.72 1.84 4.78
CA ALA A 15 -10.06 0.90 5.86
C ALA A 15 -11.58 0.66 6.06
N MET A 16 -12.43 1.01 5.08
CA MET A 16 -13.88 0.79 5.16
C MET A 16 -14.21 -0.69 5.18
N GLY A 17 -15.14 -1.08 6.08
CA GLY A 17 -15.62 -2.46 6.17
C GLY A 17 -14.62 -3.46 6.77
N ILE A 18 -13.45 -3.02 7.21
CA ILE A 18 -12.46 -3.88 7.89
C ILE A 18 -12.96 -4.23 9.28
N ARG A 19 -12.89 -5.53 9.63
CA ARG A 19 -13.28 -6.05 10.95
C ARG A 19 -12.11 -6.80 11.57
N LYS A 20 -11.71 -6.43 12.77
CA LYS A 20 -10.76 -7.19 13.58
C LYS A 20 -11.53 -8.21 14.43
N LEU A 21 -11.15 -9.48 14.34
CA LEU A 21 -11.82 -10.60 14.96
C LEU A 21 -10.85 -11.38 15.83
N HIS A 22 -11.26 -11.73 17.05
CA HIS A 22 -10.39 -12.39 18.03
C HIS A 22 -10.74 -13.86 18.23
N GLU A 23 -12.01 -14.21 17.99
CA GLU A 23 -12.56 -15.56 18.25
C GLU A 23 -13.27 -16.11 17.01
N SER A 24 -13.24 -17.43 16.86
CA SER A 24 -13.87 -18.11 15.73
C SER A 24 -15.38 -17.84 15.63
N GLU A 25 -16.06 -17.68 16.76
CA GLU A 25 -17.49 -17.35 16.77
C GLU A 25 -17.77 -15.97 16.14
N GLN A 26 -16.91 -14.98 16.40
CA GLN A 26 -17.02 -13.65 15.74
C GLN A 26 -16.83 -13.76 14.23
N LEU A 27 -15.90 -14.63 13.79
CA LEU A 27 -15.67 -14.87 12.37
C LEU A 27 -16.89 -15.50 11.70
N TRP A 28 -17.46 -16.58 12.29
CA TRP A 28 -18.64 -17.23 11.72
C TRP A 28 -19.84 -16.28 11.65
N ARG A 29 -20.10 -15.51 12.71
CA ARG A 29 -21.16 -14.48 12.70
C ARG A 29 -20.93 -13.43 11.62
N ALA A 30 -19.67 -12.99 11.41
CA ALA A 30 -19.35 -12.03 10.37
C ALA A 30 -19.59 -12.60 8.96
N LEU A 31 -19.21 -13.86 8.72
CA LEU A 31 -19.46 -14.55 7.45
C LEU A 31 -20.95 -14.75 7.20
N ASP A 32 -21.72 -15.16 8.21
CA ASP A 32 -23.18 -15.30 8.12
C ASP A 32 -23.85 -13.96 7.74
N GLN A 33 -23.41 -12.85 8.34
CA GLN A 33 -23.90 -11.50 8.02
C GLN A 33 -23.58 -11.08 6.58
N LEU A 34 -22.45 -11.51 6.03
CA LEU A 34 -22.04 -11.21 4.67
C LEU A 34 -22.82 -12.05 3.63
N GLY A 35 -23.28 -13.24 4.01
CA GLY A 35 -23.99 -14.14 3.10
C GLY A 35 -23.24 -14.35 1.79
N ASP A 36 -23.88 -14.16 0.65
CA ASP A 36 -23.29 -14.33 -0.67
C ASP A 36 -22.16 -13.35 -0.99
N THR A 37 -22.07 -12.23 -0.23
CA THR A 37 -21.01 -11.22 -0.44
C THR A 37 -19.67 -11.60 0.19
N GLN A 38 -19.60 -12.69 0.96
CA GLN A 38 -18.35 -13.17 1.59
C GLN A 38 -17.21 -13.40 0.58
N SER A 39 -17.52 -13.75 -0.68
CA SER A 39 -16.54 -13.95 -1.74
C SER A 39 -15.78 -12.68 -2.12
N TYR A 40 -16.28 -11.50 -1.77
CA TYR A 40 -15.61 -10.21 -1.96
C TYR A 40 -14.70 -9.82 -0.79
N PHE A 41 -14.56 -10.68 0.21
CA PHE A 41 -13.72 -10.45 1.38
C PHE A 41 -12.50 -11.37 1.39
N VAL A 42 -11.47 -10.97 2.13
CA VAL A 42 -10.30 -11.77 2.44
C VAL A 42 -10.10 -11.80 3.96
N LEU A 43 -9.71 -12.98 4.47
CA LEU A 43 -9.34 -13.18 5.86
C LEU A 43 -7.82 -13.28 5.98
N GLU A 44 -7.23 -12.42 6.77
CA GLU A 44 -5.79 -12.36 7.02
C GLU A 44 -5.48 -12.45 8.50
N GLN A 45 -4.25 -12.80 8.84
CA GLN A 45 -3.76 -12.66 10.20
C GLN A 45 -3.58 -11.19 10.52
N PHE A 46 -4.03 -10.74 11.70
CA PHE A 46 -3.70 -9.42 12.19
C PHE A 46 -2.25 -9.37 12.66
N VAL A 47 -1.46 -8.48 12.09
CA VAL A 47 -0.09 -8.24 12.49
C VAL A 47 -0.02 -6.88 13.20
N PRO A 48 0.24 -6.87 14.54
CA PRO A 48 0.49 -5.60 15.25
C PRO A 48 1.78 -4.96 14.74
N GLY A 49 1.71 -3.72 14.27
CA GLY A 49 2.89 -3.07 13.70
C GLY A 49 2.65 -1.64 13.25
N ASP A 50 3.72 -0.97 12.86
CA ASP A 50 3.67 0.30 12.19
C ASP A 50 3.40 0.10 10.70
N VAL A 51 2.57 0.96 10.12
CA VAL A 51 2.19 0.86 8.70
C VAL A 51 2.99 1.86 7.88
N PHE A 52 3.59 1.35 6.82
CA PHE A 52 4.39 2.07 5.85
C PHE A 52 3.72 2.00 4.48
N HIS A 53 4.06 2.95 3.61
CA HIS A 53 3.68 2.86 2.22
C HIS A 53 4.85 3.22 1.31
N VAL A 54 4.82 2.68 0.10
CA VAL A 54 5.76 3.00 -0.97
C VAL A 54 4.96 3.41 -2.19
N ASP A 55 5.16 4.65 -2.60
CA ASP A 55 4.55 5.20 -3.81
C ASP A 55 5.54 5.08 -4.95
N SER A 56 5.13 4.43 -6.03
CA SER A 56 6.03 4.03 -7.11
C SER A 56 5.49 4.37 -8.48
N LEU A 57 6.43 4.57 -9.40
CA LEU A 57 6.20 4.57 -10.85
C LEU A 57 6.89 3.35 -11.44
N VAL A 58 6.18 2.62 -12.28
CA VAL A 58 6.65 1.39 -12.93
C VAL A 58 6.64 1.58 -14.43
N ASN A 59 7.72 1.19 -15.09
CA ASN A 59 7.80 1.12 -16.54
C ASN A 59 8.56 -0.16 -16.95
N ASP A 60 8.05 -0.84 -17.95
CA ASP A 60 8.60 -2.11 -18.44
C ASP A 60 8.82 -3.17 -17.34
N GLY A 61 7.87 -3.25 -16.39
CA GLY A 61 7.90 -4.22 -15.31
C GLY A 61 8.91 -3.93 -14.19
N ALA A 62 9.54 -2.76 -14.19
CA ALA A 62 10.50 -2.34 -13.18
C ALA A 62 10.11 -1.00 -12.55
N PRO A 63 10.25 -0.84 -11.21
CA PRO A 63 10.11 0.47 -10.58
C PRO A 63 11.22 1.41 -11.10
N VAL A 64 10.81 2.51 -11.72
CA VAL A 64 11.70 3.58 -12.20
C VAL A 64 11.81 4.73 -11.21
N PHE A 65 10.85 4.81 -10.28
CA PHE A 65 10.84 5.69 -9.12
C PHE A 65 10.10 4.98 -7.99
N ALA A 66 10.56 5.16 -6.76
CA ALA A 66 9.86 4.69 -5.57
C ALA A 66 10.23 5.55 -4.35
N TYR A 67 9.24 5.91 -3.54
CA TYR A 67 9.45 6.74 -2.35
C TYR A 67 8.75 6.13 -1.12
N PRO A 68 9.53 5.69 -0.10
CA PRO A 68 8.98 5.09 1.10
C PRO A 68 8.56 6.13 2.12
N SER A 69 7.44 5.89 2.79
CA SER A 69 6.84 6.76 3.79
C SER A 69 6.24 5.96 4.94
N VAL A 70 5.92 6.60 6.04
CA VAL A 70 5.27 5.98 7.21
C VAL A 70 4.02 6.76 7.59
N TYR A 71 2.94 6.07 7.91
CA TYR A 71 1.77 6.69 8.52
C TYR A 71 2.05 7.07 9.98
N ALA A 72 1.57 8.24 10.39
CA ALA A 72 1.66 8.69 11.78
C ALA A 72 0.94 7.74 12.76
N ARG A 73 -0.17 7.14 12.28
CA ARG A 73 -0.92 6.06 12.92
C ARG A 73 -1.44 5.12 11.83
N PRO A 74 -1.54 3.81 12.12
CA PRO A 74 -2.14 2.87 11.17
C PRO A 74 -3.52 3.34 10.69
N PRO A 75 -3.80 3.33 9.37
CA PRO A 75 -5.08 3.82 8.83
C PRO A 75 -6.32 3.19 9.47
N MET A 76 -6.27 1.90 9.78
CA MET A 76 -7.35 1.19 10.48
C MET A 76 -7.63 1.78 11.87
N ASN A 77 -6.60 2.16 12.62
CA ASN A 77 -6.76 2.78 13.93
C ASN A 77 -7.40 4.17 13.82
N VAL A 78 -6.96 4.97 12.82
CA VAL A 78 -7.57 6.29 12.57
C VAL A 78 -9.05 6.15 12.21
N TYR A 79 -9.41 5.16 11.39
CA TYR A 79 -10.79 4.93 11.00
C TYR A 79 -11.69 4.52 12.18
N HIS A 80 -11.24 3.59 13.04
CA HIS A 80 -12.05 3.06 14.15
C HIS A 80 -12.05 3.93 15.41
N GLU A 81 -10.93 4.57 15.70
CA GLU A 81 -10.72 5.29 16.96
C GLU A 81 -10.82 6.81 16.77
N GLY A 82 -10.88 7.27 15.52
CA GLY A 82 -10.77 8.69 15.16
C GLY A 82 -9.34 9.20 15.19
N GLY A 83 -9.15 10.44 14.79
CA GLY A 83 -7.85 11.11 14.76
C GLY A 83 -7.55 11.74 13.41
N VAL A 84 -6.30 12.21 13.25
CA VAL A 84 -5.84 12.85 12.03
C VAL A 84 -5.06 11.82 11.22
N PHE A 85 -5.45 11.68 9.96
CA PHE A 85 -4.67 10.94 8.98
C PHE A 85 -3.42 11.74 8.62
N GLY A 86 -2.26 11.17 8.83
CA GLY A 86 -0.99 11.82 8.56
C GLY A 86 0.04 10.84 8.04
N SER A 87 0.90 11.31 7.17
CA SER A 87 2.04 10.57 6.65
C SER A 87 3.28 11.44 6.61
N ARG A 88 4.45 10.83 6.65
CA ARG A 88 5.73 11.48 6.43
C ARG A 88 6.66 10.59 5.62
N THR A 89 7.50 11.20 4.83
CA THR A 89 8.54 10.51 4.08
C THR A 89 9.63 9.96 5.01
N LEU A 90 10.29 8.90 4.57
CA LEU A 90 11.47 8.34 5.24
C LEU A 90 12.76 8.84 4.59
N ASP A 91 13.82 8.87 5.39
CA ASP A 91 15.17 8.98 4.83
C ASP A 91 15.47 7.75 3.98
N ARG A 92 15.63 7.96 2.68
CA ARG A 92 15.88 6.90 1.69
C ARG A 92 17.17 6.12 1.94
N SER A 93 18.14 6.69 2.63
CA SER A 93 19.40 6.03 2.98
C SER A 93 19.27 5.07 4.16
N SER A 94 18.19 5.15 4.93
CA SER A 94 17.98 4.30 6.10
C SER A 94 17.77 2.83 5.71
N ALA A 95 18.23 1.90 6.56
CA ALA A 95 18.05 0.46 6.34
C ALA A 95 16.58 0.06 6.20
N LEU A 96 15.69 0.72 6.94
CA LEU A 96 14.25 0.48 6.83
C LEU A 96 13.70 0.91 5.47
N ALA A 97 14.09 2.07 4.97
CA ALA A 97 13.65 2.54 3.66
C ALA A 97 14.16 1.60 2.55
N GLN A 98 15.39 1.14 2.63
CA GLN A 98 15.95 0.19 1.67
C GLN A 98 15.20 -1.17 1.73
N GLY A 99 14.86 -1.67 2.91
CA GLY A 99 14.04 -2.86 3.08
C GLY A 99 12.64 -2.71 2.44
N LEU A 100 11.99 -1.55 2.64
CA LEU A 100 10.70 -1.24 2.03
C LEU A 100 10.78 -1.14 0.49
N LEU A 101 11.83 -0.54 -0.05
CA LEU A 101 12.04 -0.48 -1.50
C LEU A 101 12.24 -1.88 -2.10
N GLU A 102 12.98 -2.75 -1.42
CA GLU A 102 13.21 -4.11 -1.90
C GLU A 102 11.93 -4.97 -1.84
N ILE A 103 11.19 -4.96 -0.73
CA ILE A 103 9.92 -5.70 -0.66
C ILE A 103 8.91 -5.16 -1.66
N ASN A 104 8.82 -3.84 -1.86
CA ASN A 104 7.96 -3.22 -2.86
C ASN A 104 8.29 -3.71 -4.27
N LYS A 105 9.57 -3.70 -4.66
CA LYS A 105 10.03 -4.22 -5.95
C LYS A 105 9.62 -5.68 -6.17
N ARG A 106 9.79 -6.51 -5.16
CA ARG A 106 9.37 -7.93 -5.20
C ARG A 106 7.86 -8.08 -5.33
N THR A 107 7.10 -7.26 -4.59
CA THR A 107 5.63 -7.25 -4.64
C THR A 107 5.13 -6.86 -6.03
N LEU A 108 5.63 -5.77 -6.61
CA LEU A 108 5.24 -5.31 -7.94
C LEU A 108 5.55 -6.35 -9.01
N LYS A 109 6.70 -7.00 -8.92
CA LYS A 109 7.07 -8.11 -9.81
C LYS A 109 6.13 -9.30 -9.65
N ALA A 110 5.78 -9.68 -8.42
CA ALA A 110 4.88 -10.81 -8.15
C ALA A 110 3.44 -10.54 -8.63
N LEU A 111 2.99 -9.29 -8.58
CA LEU A 111 1.69 -8.85 -9.09
C LEU A 111 1.68 -8.64 -10.62
N GLY A 112 2.82 -8.73 -11.29
CA GLY A 112 2.92 -8.57 -12.73
C GLY A 112 2.65 -7.14 -13.22
N MET A 113 2.95 -6.13 -12.41
CA MET A 113 2.73 -4.74 -12.79
C MET A 113 3.69 -4.33 -13.91
N GLY A 114 3.16 -4.04 -15.10
CA GLY A 114 3.95 -3.68 -16.28
C GLY A 114 4.32 -2.19 -16.32
N HIS A 115 3.35 -1.31 -16.12
CA HIS A 115 3.53 0.15 -16.16
C HIS A 115 2.48 0.87 -15.32
N GLY A 116 2.71 2.15 -15.03
CA GLY A 116 1.79 3.03 -14.30
C GLY A 116 2.25 3.42 -12.91
N ALA A 117 1.34 4.02 -12.13
CA ALA A 117 1.58 4.40 -10.75
C ALA A 117 1.06 3.32 -9.78
N ASN A 118 1.67 3.25 -8.62
CA ASN A 118 1.32 2.27 -7.59
C ASN A 118 1.46 2.87 -6.19
N HIS A 119 0.55 2.49 -5.31
CA HIS A 119 0.60 2.73 -3.87
C HIS A 119 0.52 1.38 -3.17
N ALA A 120 1.61 0.96 -2.54
CA ALA A 120 1.69 -0.31 -1.82
C ALA A 120 1.91 -0.07 -0.33
N GLU A 121 1.20 -0.82 0.52
CA GLU A 121 1.28 -0.72 1.96
C GLU A 121 1.92 -1.97 2.58
N PHE A 122 2.69 -1.74 3.65
CA PHE A 122 3.44 -2.75 4.36
C PHE A 122 3.34 -2.52 5.88
N ILE A 123 3.33 -3.60 6.66
CA ILE A 123 3.39 -3.56 8.11
C ILE A 123 4.79 -4.01 8.55
N ARG A 124 5.43 -3.23 9.43
CA ARG A 124 6.58 -3.72 10.18
C ARG A 124 6.10 -4.28 11.50
N GLY A 125 6.16 -5.61 11.65
CA GLY A 125 5.69 -6.32 12.84
C GLY A 125 6.44 -5.88 14.11
N HIS A 126 5.70 -5.58 15.20
CA HIS A 126 6.32 -5.21 16.48
C HIS A 126 7.02 -6.39 17.16
N ALA A 127 6.61 -7.63 16.87
CA ALA A 127 7.15 -8.82 17.53
C ALA A 127 8.50 -9.25 16.96
N ASP A 128 8.74 -9.07 15.67
CA ASP A 128 9.88 -9.63 14.93
C ASP A 128 10.64 -8.60 14.09
N GLY A 129 10.03 -7.41 13.87
CA GLY A 129 10.59 -6.37 13.02
C GLY A 129 10.52 -6.66 11.52
N GLU A 130 9.88 -7.76 11.12
CA GLU A 130 9.74 -8.17 9.73
C GLU A 130 8.73 -7.31 8.97
N LEU A 131 8.92 -7.20 7.65
CA LEU A 131 8.01 -6.48 6.77
C LEU A 131 7.00 -7.43 6.14
N TYR A 132 5.72 -7.13 6.34
CA TYR A 132 4.59 -7.87 5.80
C TYR A 132 3.85 -7.03 4.77
N PHE A 133 3.48 -7.63 3.65
CA PHE A 133 2.61 -7.02 2.66
C PHE A 133 1.20 -6.79 3.25
N LEU A 134 0.63 -5.62 3.06
CA LEU A 134 -0.73 -5.28 3.52
C LEU A 134 -1.70 -5.15 2.35
N GLU A 135 -1.41 -4.24 1.42
CA GLU A 135 -2.22 -4.05 0.22
C GLU A 135 -1.45 -3.30 -0.88
N CYS A 136 -2.01 -3.32 -2.08
CA CYS A 136 -1.42 -2.66 -3.24
C CYS A 136 -2.52 -2.17 -4.17
N ALA A 137 -2.46 -0.91 -4.57
CA ALA A 137 -3.38 -0.30 -5.50
C ALA A 137 -2.62 0.28 -6.71
N ALA A 138 -3.06 -0.07 -7.92
CA ALA A 138 -2.50 0.44 -9.17
C ALA A 138 -3.00 1.87 -9.45
N ARG A 139 -2.62 2.80 -8.60
CA ARG A 139 -2.96 4.22 -8.65
C ARG A 139 -2.01 5.04 -7.79
N VAL A 140 -2.04 6.35 -7.94
CA VAL A 140 -1.37 7.30 -7.04
C VAL A 140 -2.02 7.27 -5.65
N GLY A 141 -1.21 7.40 -4.59
CA GLY A 141 -1.67 7.51 -3.21
C GLY A 141 -2.60 8.72 -3.00
N GLY A 142 -3.66 8.53 -2.22
CA GLY A 142 -4.63 9.59 -1.89
C GLY A 142 -4.17 10.48 -0.72
N ALA A 143 -5.10 11.30 -0.20
CA ALA A 143 -4.91 12.11 1.02
C ALA A 143 -3.62 12.98 1.02
N ASN A 144 -3.34 13.64 -0.10
CA ASN A 144 -2.16 14.50 -0.35
C ASN A 144 -0.80 13.77 -0.27
N ILE A 145 -0.80 12.44 -0.41
CA ILE A 145 0.46 11.66 -0.47
C ILE A 145 1.26 12.03 -1.72
N ALA A 146 0.59 12.24 -2.86
CA ALA A 146 1.26 12.65 -4.09
C ALA A 146 2.02 13.98 -3.92
N GLU A 147 1.37 14.96 -3.32
CA GLU A 147 1.94 16.28 -3.03
C GLU A 147 3.09 16.20 -2.04
N MET A 148 2.96 15.34 -1.00
CA MET A 148 4.04 15.09 -0.05
C MET A 148 5.28 14.50 -0.75
N VAL A 149 5.10 13.51 -1.62
CA VAL A 149 6.18 12.88 -2.39
C VAL A 149 6.80 13.90 -3.35
N GLU A 150 6.00 14.71 -4.05
CA GLU A 150 6.49 15.75 -4.95
C GLU A 150 7.35 16.79 -4.21
N HIS A 151 6.90 17.29 -3.05
CA HIS A 151 7.68 18.23 -2.25
C HIS A 151 9.00 17.63 -1.75
N ALA A 152 9.02 16.33 -1.45
CA ALA A 152 10.21 15.65 -0.95
C ALA A 152 11.22 15.25 -2.04
N SER A 153 10.75 14.99 -3.27
CA SER A 153 11.55 14.40 -4.34
C SER A 153 11.65 15.26 -5.61
N GLY A 154 10.75 16.23 -5.79
CA GLY A 154 10.58 16.96 -7.04
C GLY A 154 9.81 16.19 -8.12
N VAL A 155 9.33 14.97 -7.84
CA VAL A 155 8.65 14.09 -8.81
C VAL A 155 7.13 14.17 -8.62
N ASN A 156 6.44 14.71 -9.62
CA ASN A 156 4.97 14.73 -9.64
C ASN A 156 4.43 13.39 -10.16
N LEU A 157 3.90 12.58 -9.26
CA LEU A 157 3.43 11.22 -9.57
C LEU A 157 2.31 11.18 -10.62
N TRP A 158 1.40 12.16 -10.63
CA TRP A 158 0.32 12.25 -11.60
C TRP A 158 0.83 12.56 -13.01
N ALA A 159 1.74 13.53 -13.11
CA ALA A 159 2.34 13.91 -14.39
C ALA A 159 3.19 12.78 -14.96
N GLU A 160 3.99 12.12 -14.12
CA GLU A 160 4.83 11.01 -14.56
C GLU A 160 4.00 9.79 -14.94
N TRP A 161 2.92 9.48 -14.22
CA TRP A 161 1.99 8.42 -14.61
C TRP A 161 1.39 8.70 -16.00
N ALA A 162 0.92 9.91 -16.25
CA ALA A 162 0.41 10.29 -17.56
C ALA A 162 1.46 10.14 -18.68
N ARG A 163 2.73 10.50 -18.42
CA ARG A 163 3.84 10.32 -19.39
C ARG A 163 4.14 8.85 -19.66
N ILE A 164 4.09 8.00 -18.64
CA ILE A 164 4.26 6.54 -18.79
C ILE A 164 3.16 5.97 -19.67
N GLU A 165 1.89 6.33 -19.41
CA GLU A 165 0.75 5.86 -20.20
C GLU A 165 0.82 6.36 -21.67
N GLU A 166 1.18 7.63 -21.87
CA GLU A 166 1.38 8.18 -23.22
C GLU A 166 2.47 7.43 -23.95
N ALA A 167 3.62 7.20 -23.32
CA ALA A 167 4.73 6.48 -23.90
C ALA A 167 4.32 5.06 -24.29
N PHE A 168 3.61 4.34 -23.42
CA PHE A 168 3.12 3.00 -23.65
C PHE A 168 2.14 2.95 -24.85
N ILE A 169 1.14 3.84 -24.89
CA ILE A 169 0.13 3.87 -25.95
C ILE A 169 0.75 4.26 -27.33
N THR A 170 1.72 5.17 -27.31
CA THR A 170 2.35 5.69 -28.55
C THR A 170 3.56 4.88 -29.02
N GLY A 171 4.00 3.87 -28.24
CA GLY A 171 5.22 3.09 -28.51
C GLY A 171 6.51 3.90 -28.39
N ARG A 172 6.49 5.03 -27.65
CA ARG A 172 7.68 5.85 -27.39
C ARG A 172 8.42 5.36 -26.14
N SER A 173 9.72 5.66 -26.08
CA SER A 173 10.48 5.42 -24.85
C SER A 173 10.09 6.43 -23.77
N TYR A 174 9.93 5.97 -22.53
CA TYR A 174 9.78 6.82 -21.36
C TYR A 174 11.14 7.11 -20.72
N ALA A 175 11.42 8.37 -20.42
CA ALA A 175 12.61 8.78 -19.68
C ALA A 175 12.21 9.02 -18.21
N ALA A 176 12.77 8.20 -17.30
CA ALA A 176 12.51 8.34 -15.86
C ALA A 176 13.01 9.66 -15.31
N PRO A 177 12.30 10.28 -14.33
CA PRO A 177 12.76 11.51 -13.70
C PRO A 177 14.06 11.25 -12.94
N ALA A 178 14.96 12.24 -12.94
CA ALA A 178 16.11 12.24 -12.04
C ALA A 178 15.60 12.46 -10.60
N SER A 179 15.92 11.55 -9.68
CA SER A 179 15.51 11.57 -8.26
C SER A 179 16.71 11.55 -7.31
#